data_e8fdee316c77f7fc2fc5131351d0e401
#
_entry.id   e8fdee316c77f7fc2fc5131351d0e401
#
_cell.length_a   1.000
_cell.length_b   1.000
_cell.length_c   1.000
_cell.angle_alpha   90.00
_cell.angle_beta   90.00
_cell.angle_gamma   90.00
#
_symmetry.space_group_name_H-M   'P 1'
#
loop_
_entity.id
_entity.type
_entity.pdbx_description
1 polymer ?
#
loop_
_entity_poly.entity_id
_entity_poly.type
_entity_poly.pdbx_seq_one_letter_code
_entity_poly.pdbx_strand_id
1 'polypeptide(L)'
;VEQADAEKPGPLKPGRGRRRAEDVRHATLTAAAELLLAEGVHALSFSKVAARAGVSKMTLYKWWPSPGALAFDAYFNAFQESLAFPDTGDVQRDLATQLRVFVNLLNRNGSVIAGIIGAAQGDADLAQALSTHYVAQRRALAVERLTRAQQAGQIRVEVDLETIVDQLWGAVYHRLLLPAKPLTTEFVDQLIANLFQGIAPDSPDSAT
;
A
#
# COMPACT_ATOMS: atom_id res chain seq x y z
N VAL A 1 -22.94 67.78 -31.66
CA VAL A 1 -22.81 66.27 -31.78
C VAL A 1 -21.61 65.88 -30.99
N GLU A 2 -21.84 65.42 -29.74
CA GLU A 2 -20.83 65.05 -28.74
C GLU A 2 -20.72 63.53 -28.76
N GLN A 3 -19.57 63.03 -29.16
CA GLN A 3 -19.25 61.60 -29.16
C GLN A 3 -18.85 61.21 -27.75
N ALA A 4 -19.65 60.34 -27.12
CA ALA A 4 -19.30 59.72 -25.87
C ALA A 4 -18.24 58.64 -26.10
N ASP A 5 -17.07 58.83 -25.49
CA ASP A 5 -15.98 57.83 -25.39
C ASP A 5 -16.44 56.64 -24.57
N ALA A 6 -16.58 55.47 -25.22
CA ALA A 6 -16.86 54.22 -24.56
C ALA A 6 -15.58 53.66 -23.90
N GLU A 7 -15.52 53.72 -22.60
CA GLU A 7 -14.47 53.15 -21.75
C GLU A 7 -14.36 51.63 -21.95
N LYS A 8 -13.19 51.14 -22.45
CA LYS A 8 -12.89 49.72 -22.62
C LYS A 8 -12.77 49.06 -21.25
N PRO A 9 -13.44 47.94 -21.02
CA PRO A 9 -13.25 47.20 -19.78
C PRO A 9 -11.82 46.67 -19.65
N GLY A 10 -11.18 47.00 -18.53
CA GLY A 10 -9.82 46.53 -18.20
C GLY A 10 -9.72 45.03 -18.07
N PRO A 11 -8.51 44.42 -18.13
CA PRO A 11 -8.33 43.00 -18.11
C PRO A 11 -8.82 42.41 -16.78
N LEU A 12 -9.67 41.39 -16.89
CA LEU A 12 -10.18 40.61 -15.78
C LEU A 12 -8.99 40.00 -14.99
N LYS A 13 -8.87 40.36 -13.71
CA LYS A 13 -7.92 39.73 -12.79
C LYS A 13 -8.12 38.24 -12.83
N PRO A 14 -7.08 37.39 -13.02
CA PRO A 14 -7.24 35.93 -12.96
C PRO A 14 -7.78 35.58 -11.58
N GLY A 15 -8.99 35.04 -11.55
CA GLY A 15 -9.60 34.53 -10.36
C GLY A 15 -8.67 33.47 -9.76
N ARG A 16 -8.46 33.47 -8.45
CA ARG A 16 -7.76 32.40 -7.72
C ARG A 16 -8.42 31.08 -8.11
N GLY A 17 -7.79 30.38 -9.08
CA GLY A 17 -8.30 29.15 -9.64
C GLY A 17 -8.55 28.15 -8.52
N ARG A 18 -9.80 27.67 -8.41
CA ARG A 18 -10.17 26.57 -7.52
C ARG A 18 -9.23 25.41 -7.85
N ARG A 19 -8.36 25.01 -6.90
CA ARG A 19 -7.51 23.82 -7.04
C ARG A 19 -8.39 22.67 -7.51
N ARG A 20 -7.92 21.89 -8.50
CA ARG A 20 -8.65 20.69 -8.94
C ARG A 20 -8.80 19.75 -7.75
N ALA A 21 -9.90 19.02 -7.68
CA ALA A 21 -10.16 18.09 -6.57
C ALA A 21 -9.01 17.06 -6.40
N GLU A 22 -8.42 16.66 -7.51
CA GLU A 22 -7.27 15.76 -7.56
C GLU A 22 -6.00 16.36 -6.93
N ASP A 23 -5.68 17.62 -7.24
CA ASP A 23 -4.53 18.32 -6.65
C ASP A 23 -4.68 18.46 -5.12
N VAL A 24 -5.92 18.73 -4.69
CA VAL A 24 -6.26 18.84 -3.25
C VAL A 24 -6.14 17.48 -2.57
N ARG A 25 -6.62 16.41 -3.21
CA ARG A 25 -6.51 15.05 -2.68
C ARG A 25 -5.05 14.62 -2.57
N HIS A 26 -4.26 14.84 -3.61
CA HIS A 26 -2.83 14.52 -3.61
C HIS A 26 -2.07 15.29 -2.52
N ALA A 27 -2.25 16.60 -2.41
CA ALA A 27 -1.63 17.41 -1.35
C ALA A 27 -2.03 16.94 0.06
N THR A 28 -3.27 16.49 0.22
CA THR A 28 -3.76 15.94 1.50
C THR A 28 -3.06 14.62 1.84
N LEU A 29 -2.97 13.70 0.88
CA LEU A 29 -2.30 12.40 1.08
C LEU A 29 -0.80 12.59 1.37
N THR A 30 -0.13 13.50 0.69
CA THR A 30 1.28 13.85 0.95
C THR A 30 1.46 14.38 2.37
N ALA A 31 0.64 15.35 2.79
CA ALA A 31 0.70 15.92 4.13
C ALA A 31 0.40 14.88 5.22
N ALA A 32 -0.55 13.99 4.98
CA ALA A 32 -0.90 12.91 5.88
C ALA A 32 0.23 11.86 5.99
N ALA A 33 0.86 11.49 4.86
CA ALA A 33 1.99 10.56 4.85
C ALA A 33 3.20 11.11 5.63
N GLU A 34 3.54 12.38 5.45
CA GLU A 34 4.61 13.04 6.19
C GLU A 34 4.35 13.03 7.70
N LEU A 35 3.13 13.40 8.14
CA LEU A 35 2.75 13.38 9.55
C LEU A 35 2.75 11.96 10.12
N LEU A 36 2.23 11.01 9.36
CA LEU A 36 2.18 9.60 9.74
C LEU A 36 3.57 9.01 9.98
N LEU A 37 4.51 9.29 9.08
CA LEU A 37 5.88 8.81 9.17
C LEU A 37 6.67 9.50 10.30
N ALA A 38 6.39 10.77 10.56
CA ALA A 38 7.08 11.55 11.60
C ALA A 38 6.54 11.28 13.00
N GLU A 39 5.22 11.17 13.17
CA GLU A 39 4.56 11.18 14.47
C GLU A 39 3.77 9.88 14.78
N GLY A 40 3.60 9.00 13.81
CA GLY A 40 2.83 7.75 13.94
C GLY A 40 1.32 7.94 13.80
N VAL A 41 0.61 6.79 13.71
CA VAL A 41 -0.84 6.75 13.42
C VAL A 41 -1.70 7.42 14.50
N HIS A 42 -1.34 7.26 15.77
CA HIS A 42 -2.12 7.80 16.91
C HIS A 42 -2.06 9.33 17.01
N ALA A 43 -1.02 9.95 16.47
CA ALA A 43 -0.86 11.40 16.48
C ALA A 43 -1.55 12.09 15.28
N LEU A 44 -1.96 11.31 14.27
CA LEU A 44 -2.60 11.85 13.07
C LEU A 44 -4.05 12.25 13.36
N SER A 45 -4.43 13.46 12.97
CA SER A 45 -5.80 13.96 13.10
C SER A 45 -6.18 14.81 11.90
N PHE A 46 -7.48 14.86 11.57
CA PHE A 46 -7.97 15.75 10.51
C PHE A 46 -7.58 17.23 10.72
N SER A 47 -7.45 17.67 11.96
CA SER A 47 -7.02 19.04 12.26
C SER A 47 -5.58 19.31 11.83
N LYS A 48 -4.66 18.40 12.14
CA LYS A 48 -3.25 18.50 11.74
C LYS A 48 -3.08 18.43 10.25
N VAL A 49 -3.73 17.44 9.61
CA VAL A 49 -3.65 17.27 8.15
C VAL A 49 -4.26 18.45 7.41
N ALA A 50 -5.44 18.94 7.83
CA ALA A 50 -6.08 20.10 7.25
C ALA A 50 -5.20 21.34 7.30
N ALA A 51 -4.58 21.62 8.44
CA ALA A 51 -3.65 22.74 8.63
C ALA A 51 -2.43 22.61 7.70
N ARG A 52 -1.82 21.41 7.62
CA ARG A 52 -0.61 21.17 6.82
C ARG A 52 -0.88 21.19 5.32
N ALA A 53 -2.00 20.63 4.86
CA ALA A 53 -2.40 20.59 3.45
C ALA A 53 -3.04 21.90 2.95
N GLY A 54 -3.40 22.82 3.86
CA GLY A 54 -4.10 24.05 3.52
C GLY A 54 -5.52 23.82 3.02
N VAL A 55 -6.24 22.85 3.60
CA VAL A 55 -7.61 22.47 3.26
C VAL A 55 -8.54 22.58 4.48
N SER A 56 -9.87 22.59 4.25
CA SER A 56 -10.83 22.56 5.36
C SER A 56 -11.01 21.13 5.91
N LYS A 57 -11.33 20.99 7.20
CA LYS A 57 -11.71 19.69 7.77
C LYS A 57 -12.92 19.08 7.06
N MET A 58 -13.89 19.90 6.64
CA MET A 58 -15.05 19.45 5.88
C MET A 58 -14.68 18.76 4.57
N THR A 59 -13.59 19.21 3.93
CA THR A 59 -13.06 18.55 2.74
C THR A 59 -12.56 17.15 3.06
N LEU A 60 -11.89 16.97 4.20
CA LEU A 60 -11.37 15.67 4.64
C LEU A 60 -12.52 14.71 4.99
N TYR A 61 -13.48 15.14 5.77
CA TYR A 61 -14.68 14.34 6.11
C TYR A 61 -15.49 13.88 4.88
N LYS A 62 -15.40 14.63 3.78
CA LYS A 62 -16.07 14.25 2.53
C LYS A 62 -15.41 13.03 1.86
N TRP A 63 -14.10 12.82 2.07
CA TRP A 63 -13.33 11.79 1.40
C TRP A 63 -12.95 10.61 2.28
N TRP A 64 -12.79 10.85 3.59
CA TRP A 64 -12.40 9.81 4.54
C TRP A 64 -13.32 9.79 5.75
N PRO A 65 -13.81 8.60 6.14
CA PRO A 65 -14.69 8.47 7.29
C PRO A 65 -13.97 8.74 8.62
N SER A 66 -12.66 8.46 8.68
CA SER A 66 -11.86 8.61 9.90
C SER A 66 -10.42 9.04 9.59
N PRO A 67 -9.68 9.62 10.58
CA PRO A 67 -8.24 9.87 10.43
C PRO A 67 -7.44 8.60 10.15
N GLY A 68 -7.87 7.44 10.67
CA GLY A 68 -7.24 6.15 10.40
C GLY A 68 -7.35 5.76 8.92
N ALA A 69 -8.52 5.94 8.31
CA ALA A 69 -8.71 5.70 6.88
C ALA A 69 -7.85 6.63 6.02
N LEU A 70 -7.71 7.91 6.40
CA LEU A 70 -6.79 8.84 5.74
C LEU A 70 -5.32 8.42 5.92
N ALA A 71 -4.93 8.00 7.12
CA ALA A 71 -3.57 7.53 7.41
C ALA A 71 -3.19 6.36 6.51
N PHE A 72 -4.13 5.43 6.35
CA PHE A 72 -3.98 4.26 5.52
C PHE A 72 -3.83 4.62 4.03
N ASP A 73 -4.74 5.42 3.47
CA ASP A 73 -4.67 5.87 2.08
C ASP A 73 -3.37 6.64 1.80
N ALA A 74 -2.93 7.48 2.75
CA ALA A 74 -1.70 8.23 2.64
C ALA A 74 -0.46 7.32 2.61
N TYR A 75 -0.42 6.31 3.49
CA TYR A 75 0.65 5.33 3.52
C TYR A 75 0.71 4.53 2.21
N PHE A 76 -0.43 4.01 1.79
CA PHE A 76 -0.51 3.22 0.56
C PHE A 76 -0.10 4.03 -0.68
N ASN A 77 -0.62 5.25 -0.82
CA ASN A 77 -0.26 6.13 -1.94
C ASN A 77 1.24 6.44 -2.01
N ALA A 78 1.90 6.56 -0.84
CA ALA A 78 3.33 6.85 -0.77
C ALA A 78 4.22 5.67 -1.21
N PHE A 79 3.74 4.43 -1.07
CA PHE A 79 4.58 3.23 -1.27
C PHE A 79 4.09 2.26 -2.35
N GLN A 80 2.95 2.52 -2.99
CA GLN A 80 2.35 1.59 -3.95
C GLN A 80 3.27 1.23 -5.13
N GLU A 81 4.01 2.20 -5.67
CA GLU A 81 4.94 1.97 -6.79
C GLU A 81 6.13 1.08 -6.39
N SER A 82 6.60 1.23 -5.15
CA SER A 82 7.72 0.41 -4.63
C SER A 82 7.35 -1.06 -4.41
N LEU A 83 6.05 -1.38 -4.44
CA LEU A 83 5.53 -2.71 -4.18
C LEU A 83 5.00 -3.41 -5.45
N ALA A 84 5.34 -2.92 -6.63
CA ALA A 84 5.02 -3.60 -7.88
C ALA A 84 5.71 -4.97 -7.98
N PHE A 85 5.06 -5.92 -8.64
CA PHE A 85 5.66 -7.21 -8.93
C PHE A 85 6.52 -7.12 -10.18
N PRO A 86 7.78 -7.55 -10.14
CA PRO A 86 8.55 -7.76 -11.37
C PRO A 86 7.96 -8.92 -12.16
N ASP A 87 8.21 -8.93 -13.47
CA ASP A 87 7.84 -10.02 -14.36
C ASP A 87 9.05 -10.35 -15.26
N THR A 88 10.00 -11.11 -14.69
CA THR A 88 11.26 -11.46 -15.36
C THR A 88 11.17 -12.80 -16.11
N GLY A 89 10.03 -13.48 -16.02
CA GLY A 89 9.86 -14.85 -16.51
C GLY A 89 10.29 -15.92 -15.51
N ASP A 90 10.71 -15.54 -14.29
CA ASP A 90 11.07 -16.43 -13.18
C ASP A 90 10.26 -16.03 -11.96
N VAL A 91 9.19 -16.78 -11.66
CA VAL A 91 8.28 -16.46 -10.56
C VAL A 91 8.93 -16.53 -9.20
N GLN A 92 9.85 -17.47 -8.99
CA GLN A 92 10.56 -17.62 -7.72
C GLN A 92 11.42 -16.38 -7.43
N ARG A 93 12.14 -15.92 -8.44
CA ARG A 93 12.95 -14.69 -8.36
C ARG A 93 12.09 -13.43 -8.16
N ASP A 94 10.97 -13.36 -8.87
CA ASP A 94 10.07 -12.20 -8.81
C ASP A 94 9.42 -12.06 -7.43
N LEU A 95 8.93 -13.17 -6.86
CA LEU A 95 8.38 -13.22 -5.51
C LEU A 95 9.43 -12.87 -4.45
N ALA A 96 10.65 -13.45 -4.57
CA ALA A 96 11.73 -13.13 -3.66
C ALA A 96 12.10 -11.64 -3.71
N THR A 97 12.19 -11.07 -4.91
CA THR A 97 12.50 -9.64 -5.11
C THR A 97 11.44 -8.76 -4.48
N GLN A 98 10.16 -9.01 -4.76
CA GLN A 98 9.05 -8.24 -4.21
C GLN A 98 8.97 -8.34 -2.68
N LEU A 99 9.12 -9.55 -2.12
CA LEU A 99 9.09 -9.74 -0.66
C LEU A 99 10.28 -9.10 0.05
N ARG A 100 11.48 -9.10 -0.55
CA ARG A 100 12.65 -8.38 0.01
C ARG A 100 12.40 -6.86 0.03
N VAL A 101 11.82 -6.29 -1.03
CA VAL A 101 11.43 -4.87 -1.06
C VAL A 101 10.41 -4.58 0.04
N PHE A 102 9.41 -5.45 0.20
CA PHE A 102 8.38 -5.31 1.23
C PHE A 102 8.98 -5.41 2.65
N VAL A 103 9.82 -6.40 2.93
CA VAL A 103 10.53 -6.53 4.22
C VAL A 103 11.40 -5.32 4.52
N ASN A 104 12.13 -4.79 3.53
CA ASN A 104 12.93 -3.58 3.71
C ASN A 104 12.06 -2.35 4.01
N LEU A 105 10.88 -2.24 3.41
CA LEU A 105 9.90 -1.20 3.74
C LEU A 105 9.38 -1.35 5.17
N LEU A 106 9.03 -2.57 5.59
CA LEU A 106 8.59 -2.86 6.96
C LEU A 106 9.67 -2.60 8.00
N ASN A 107 10.94 -2.87 7.70
CA ASN A 107 12.05 -2.55 8.61
C ASN A 107 12.22 -1.05 8.84
N ARG A 108 11.81 -0.20 7.91
CA ARG A 108 11.81 1.26 8.06
C ARG A 108 10.55 1.80 8.73
N ASN A 109 9.39 1.25 8.39
CA ASN A 109 8.08 1.82 8.71
C ASN A 109 7.12 0.82 9.38
N GLY A 110 7.61 -0.32 9.88
CA GLY A 110 6.77 -1.41 10.38
C GLY A 110 5.90 -1.02 11.57
N SER A 111 6.37 -0.12 12.43
CA SER A 111 5.58 0.40 13.54
C SER A 111 4.32 1.13 13.07
N VAL A 112 4.39 1.83 11.94
CA VAL A 112 3.23 2.53 11.34
C VAL A 112 2.21 1.51 10.85
N ILE A 113 2.65 0.49 10.12
CA ILE A 113 1.76 -0.57 9.60
C ILE A 113 1.14 -1.37 10.75
N ALA A 114 1.94 -1.79 11.73
CA ALA A 114 1.45 -2.50 12.90
C ALA A 114 0.42 -1.66 13.68
N GLY A 115 0.67 -0.34 13.79
CA GLY A 115 -0.26 0.60 14.42
C GLY A 115 -1.58 0.72 13.65
N ILE A 116 -1.55 0.80 12.32
CA ILE A 116 -2.75 0.83 11.48
C ILE A 116 -3.55 -0.48 11.61
N ILE A 117 -2.87 -1.64 11.54
CA ILE A 117 -3.52 -2.96 11.70
C ILE A 117 -4.13 -3.07 13.11
N GLY A 118 -3.41 -2.64 14.15
CA GLY A 118 -3.92 -2.64 15.53
C GLY A 118 -5.13 -1.73 15.71
N ALA A 119 -5.11 -0.53 15.14
CA ALA A 119 -6.24 0.40 15.18
C ALA A 119 -7.48 -0.17 14.47
N ALA A 120 -7.30 -0.89 13.36
CA ALA A 120 -8.37 -1.52 12.60
C ALA A 120 -9.12 -2.61 13.39
N GLN A 121 -8.52 -3.18 14.45
CA GLN A 121 -9.20 -4.17 15.29
C GLN A 121 -10.34 -3.54 16.12
N GLY A 122 -10.30 -2.24 16.37
CA GLY A 122 -11.33 -1.50 17.12
C GLY A 122 -12.13 -0.50 16.29
N ASP A 123 -11.89 -0.40 14.97
CA ASP A 123 -12.52 0.56 14.07
C ASP A 123 -12.98 -0.17 12.80
N ALA A 124 -14.30 -0.42 12.70
CA ALA A 124 -14.89 -1.16 11.59
C ALA A 124 -14.71 -0.45 10.22
N ASP A 125 -14.75 0.89 10.19
CA ASP A 125 -14.57 1.66 8.96
C ASP A 125 -13.13 1.58 8.48
N LEU A 126 -12.17 1.65 9.41
CA LEU A 126 -10.75 1.45 9.09
C LEU A 126 -10.47 0.01 8.65
N ALA A 127 -11.06 -0.99 9.32
CA ALA A 127 -10.92 -2.40 8.92
C ALA A 127 -11.45 -2.64 7.50
N GLN A 128 -12.61 -2.07 7.17
CA GLN A 128 -13.20 -2.15 5.84
C GLN A 128 -12.31 -1.47 4.79
N ALA A 129 -11.81 -0.27 5.08
CA ALA A 129 -10.91 0.46 4.20
C ALA A 129 -9.61 -0.31 3.95
N LEU A 130 -8.99 -0.86 5.02
CA LEU A 130 -7.79 -1.69 4.94
C LEU A 130 -8.03 -2.93 4.07
N SER A 131 -9.14 -3.63 4.28
CA SER A 131 -9.50 -4.82 3.51
C SER A 131 -9.71 -4.51 2.03
N THR A 132 -10.53 -3.50 1.71
CA THR A 132 -10.97 -3.22 0.34
C THR A 132 -9.91 -2.49 -0.49
N HIS A 133 -9.27 -1.47 0.09
CA HIS A 133 -8.37 -0.58 -0.67
C HIS A 133 -6.91 -1.04 -0.65
N TYR A 134 -6.54 -1.95 0.24
CA TYR A 134 -5.17 -2.44 0.30
C TYR A 134 -5.08 -3.96 0.13
N VAL A 135 -5.63 -4.72 1.08
CA VAL A 135 -5.45 -6.17 1.10
C VAL A 135 -5.94 -6.78 -0.20
N ALA A 136 -7.18 -6.44 -0.63
CA ALA A 136 -7.75 -6.97 -1.85
C ALA A 136 -6.95 -6.59 -3.10
N GLN A 137 -6.49 -5.34 -3.21
CA GLN A 137 -5.71 -4.89 -4.36
C GLN A 137 -4.32 -5.56 -4.41
N ARG A 138 -3.64 -5.63 -3.26
CA ARG A 138 -2.31 -6.28 -3.17
C ARG A 138 -2.41 -7.77 -3.46
N ARG A 139 -3.44 -8.42 -2.94
CA ARG A 139 -3.75 -9.81 -3.19
C ARG A 139 -4.00 -10.07 -4.67
N ALA A 140 -4.84 -9.26 -5.32
CA ALA A 140 -5.13 -9.37 -6.75
C ALA A 140 -3.86 -9.29 -7.61
N LEU A 141 -2.96 -8.34 -7.32
CA LEU A 141 -1.67 -8.22 -8.04
C LEU A 141 -0.78 -9.45 -7.86
N ALA A 142 -0.74 -10.00 -6.63
CA ALA A 142 0.04 -11.22 -6.36
C ALA A 142 -0.54 -12.42 -7.11
N VAL A 143 -1.87 -12.62 -7.01
CA VAL A 143 -2.57 -13.72 -7.70
C VAL A 143 -2.44 -13.59 -9.22
N GLU A 144 -2.53 -12.38 -9.78
CA GLU A 144 -2.31 -12.15 -11.21
C GLU A 144 -0.91 -12.59 -11.65
N ARG A 145 0.14 -12.22 -10.88
CA ARG A 145 1.52 -12.66 -11.19
C ARG A 145 1.66 -14.18 -11.08
N LEU A 146 1.07 -14.78 -10.05
CA LEU A 146 1.09 -16.23 -9.85
C LEU A 146 0.30 -16.97 -10.96
N THR A 147 -0.83 -16.42 -11.39
CA THR A 147 -1.63 -16.99 -12.49
C THR A 147 -0.82 -17.04 -13.80
N ARG A 148 -0.10 -15.97 -14.13
CA ARG A 148 0.80 -15.97 -15.29
C ARG A 148 1.89 -17.05 -15.17
N ALA A 149 2.44 -17.23 -13.97
CA ALA A 149 3.44 -18.27 -13.73
C ALA A 149 2.86 -19.68 -13.84
N GLN A 150 1.64 -19.89 -13.38
CA GLN A 150 0.93 -21.18 -13.52
C GLN A 150 0.64 -21.49 -14.97
N GLN A 151 0.18 -20.50 -15.75
CA GLN A 151 -0.02 -20.63 -17.21
C GLN A 151 1.28 -20.93 -17.97
N ALA A 152 2.41 -20.40 -17.48
CA ALA A 152 3.74 -20.66 -18.02
C ALA A 152 4.38 -21.99 -17.52
N GLY A 153 3.65 -22.79 -16.74
CA GLY A 153 4.14 -24.07 -16.22
C GLY A 153 5.16 -23.98 -15.08
N GLN A 154 5.35 -22.79 -14.48
CA GLN A 154 6.27 -22.59 -13.36
C GLN A 154 5.64 -22.95 -12.00
N ILE A 155 4.32 -23.05 -11.94
CA ILE A 155 3.53 -23.46 -10.77
C ILE A 155 2.57 -24.56 -11.26
N ARG A 156 2.42 -25.62 -10.47
CA ARG A 156 1.50 -26.72 -10.78
C ARG A 156 0.05 -26.21 -10.78
N VAL A 157 -0.77 -26.73 -11.70
CA VAL A 157 -2.15 -26.25 -11.94
C VAL A 157 -3.12 -26.50 -10.79
N GLU A 158 -2.85 -27.51 -9.96
CA GLU A 158 -3.67 -27.87 -8.80
C GLU A 158 -3.37 -27.02 -7.55
N VAL A 159 -2.35 -26.16 -7.59
CA VAL A 159 -1.97 -25.32 -6.44
C VAL A 159 -2.93 -24.14 -6.34
N ASP A 160 -3.49 -23.94 -5.16
CA ASP A 160 -4.28 -22.75 -4.85
C ASP A 160 -3.40 -21.52 -4.65
N LEU A 161 -3.53 -20.57 -5.56
CA LEU A 161 -2.71 -19.36 -5.61
C LEU A 161 -2.99 -18.40 -4.45
N GLU A 162 -4.23 -18.39 -3.96
CA GLU A 162 -4.61 -17.58 -2.78
C GLU A 162 -3.89 -18.08 -1.52
N THR A 163 -3.78 -19.41 -1.36
CA THR A 163 -3.02 -20.02 -0.27
C THR A 163 -1.54 -19.66 -0.33
N ILE A 164 -0.93 -19.57 -1.53
CA ILE A 164 0.46 -19.10 -1.67
C ILE A 164 0.61 -17.67 -1.13
N VAL A 165 -0.34 -16.79 -1.45
CA VAL A 165 -0.34 -15.42 -0.93
C VAL A 165 -0.40 -15.43 0.60
N ASP A 166 -1.27 -16.22 1.19
CA ASP A 166 -1.40 -16.33 2.65
C ASP A 166 -0.11 -16.87 3.31
N GLN A 167 0.52 -17.87 2.73
CA GLN A 167 1.77 -18.44 3.22
C GLN A 167 2.90 -17.41 3.22
N LEU A 168 3.07 -16.66 2.13
CA LEU A 168 4.18 -15.72 1.97
C LEU A 168 3.99 -14.45 2.81
N TRP A 169 2.89 -13.75 2.60
CA TRP A 169 2.65 -12.47 3.30
C TRP A 169 2.21 -12.68 4.75
N GLY A 170 1.46 -13.75 5.03
CA GLY A 170 1.10 -14.12 6.40
C GLY A 170 2.33 -14.37 7.27
N ALA A 171 3.36 -15.05 6.76
CA ALA A 171 4.61 -15.27 7.48
C ALA A 171 5.36 -13.95 7.77
N VAL A 172 5.34 -12.98 6.83
CA VAL A 172 5.92 -11.65 7.01
C VAL A 172 5.15 -10.86 8.07
N TYR A 173 3.81 -10.81 7.97
CA TYR A 173 2.97 -10.14 8.95
C TYR A 173 3.04 -10.79 10.34
N HIS A 174 3.17 -12.11 10.44
CA HIS A 174 3.39 -12.79 11.71
C HIS A 174 4.64 -12.25 12.42
N ARG A 175 5.77 -12.12 11.72
CA ARG A 175 7.00 -11.55 12.31
C ARG A 175 6.91 -10.05 12.60
N LEU A 176 6.11 -9.30 11.83
CA LEU A 176 5.88 -7.89 12.09
C LEU A 176 5.06 -7.68 13.38
N LEU A 177 3.98 -8.44 13.53
CA LEU A 177 3.00 -8.24 14.61
C LEU A 177 3.39 -8.97 15.90
N LEU A 178 4.14 -10.09 15.77
CA LEU A 178 4.65 -10.91 16.87
C LEU A 178 6.19 -10.99 16.76
N PRO A 179 6.93 -9.96 17.20
CA PRO A 179 8.34 -9.77 16.86
C PRO A 179 9.28 -10.68 17.67
N ALA A 180 9.03 -12.01 17.66
CA ALA A 180 9.90 -13.01 18.28
C ALA A 180 11.22 -13.22 17.52
N LYS A 181 11.26 -12.91 16.21
CA LYS A 181 12.44 -13.02 15.35
C LYS A 181 12.46 -11.84 14.37
N PRO A 182 13.65 -11.39 13.94
CA PRO A 182 13.78 -10.25 13.03
C PRO A 182 13.21 -10.58 11.62
N LEU A 183 12.71 -9.56 10.95
CA LEU A 183 12.38 -9.58 9.53
C LEU A 183 13.67 -9.32 8.74
N THR A 184 14.20 -10.35 8.06
CA THR A 184 15.42 -10.23 7.25
C THR A 184 15.20 -10.71 5.82
N THR A 185 16.10 -10.36 4.93
CA THR A 185 16.10 -10.85 3.55
C THR A 185 16.38 -12.35 3.46
N GLU A 186 17.22 -12.88 4.36
CA GLU A 186 17.51 -14.31 4.49
C GLU A 186 16.26 -15.10 4.88
N PHE A 187 15.38 -14.51 5.73
CA PHE A 187 14.09 -15.13 6.03
C PHE A 187 13.21 -15.23 4.77
N VAL A 188 13.21 -14.21 3.92
CA VAL A 188 12.50 -14.26 2.64
C VAL A 188 13.03 -15.40 1.78
N ASP A 189 14.35 -15.54 1.68
CA ASP A 189 14.98 -16.57 0.87
C ASP A 189 14.61 -17.98 1.35
N GLN A 190 14.62 -18.21 2.69
CA GLN A 190 14.19 -19.45 3.28
C GLN A 190 12.69 -19.73 3.04
N LEU A 191 11.85 -18.70 3.15
CA LEU A 191 10.42 -18.83 2.93
C LEU A 191 10.11 -19.24 1.48
N ILE A 192 10.77 -18.61 0.52
CA ILE A 192 10.64 -18.93 -0.91
C ILE A 192 11.19 -20.34 -1.20
N ALA A 193 12.35 -20.70 -0.66
CA ALA A 193 12.92 -22.03 -0.83
C ALA A 193 11.98 -23.11 -0.30
N ASN A 194 11.44 -22.95 0.91
CA ASN A 194 10.49 -23.89 1.50
C ASN A 194 9.22 -24.05 0.65
N LEU A 195 8.73 -22.95 0.05
CA LEU A 195 7.55 -22.99 -0.80
C LEU A 195 7.79 -23.77 -2.10
N PHE A 196 8.90 -23.53 -2.78
CA PHE A 196 9.18 -24.12 -4.09
C PHE A 196 9.80 -25.51 -4.03
N GLN A 197 10.57 -25.80 -3.00
CA GLN A 197 11.22 -27.11 -2.81
C GLN A 197 10.38 -28.08 -1.94
N GLY A 198 9.44 -27.53 -1.15
CA GLY A 198 8.71 -28.28 -0.14
C GLY A 198 9.55 -28.54 1.11
N ILE A 199 8.98 -29.29 2.07
CA ILE A 199 9.62 -29.63 3.36
C ILE A 199 9.71 -31.14 3.58
N ALA A 200 9.09 -31.94 2.72
CA ALA A 200 9.23 -33.40 2.78
C ALA A 200 10.61 -33.83 2.25
N PRO A 201 11.21 -34.90 2.79
CA PRO A 201 12.38 -35.51 2.19
C PRO A 201 12.08 -35.89 0.73
N ASP A 202 13.09 -35.83 -0.14
CA ASP A 202 12.98 -36.35 -1.50
C ASP A 202 12.54 -37.82 -1.44
N SER A 203 11.52 -38.18 -2.21
CA SER A 203 11.09 -39.56 -2.29
C SER A 203 12.23 -40.40 -2.85
N PRO A 204 12.57 -41.57 -2.23
CA PRO A 204 13.68 -42.41 -2.70
C PRO A 204 13.49 -42.95 -4.13
N ASP A 205 12.31 -42.76 -4.75
CA ASP A 205 11.96 -43.25 -6.10
C ASP A 205 12.29 -42.26 -7.23
N SER A 206 12.89 -41.09 -6.98
CA SER A 206 13.28 -40.14 -8.04
C SER A 206 14.70 -40.35 -8.59
N ALA A 207 15.37 -41.45 -8.21
CA ALA A 207 16.72 -41.82 -8.67
C ALA A 207 16.71 -43.12 -9.51
N THR A 208 15.85 -43.16 -10.56
CA THR A 208 15.93 -44.27 -11.55
C THR A 208 15.90 -43.70 -12.96
#